data_4c7b8c7ecdbe46631f6456b26dde3911
#
_entry.id   4c7b8c7ecdbe46631f6456b26dde3911
#
_cell.length_a   1.000
_cell.length_b   1.000
_cell.length_c   1.000
_cell.angle_alpha   90.00
_cell.angle_beta   90.00
_cell.angle_gamma   90.00
#
_symmetry.space_group_name_H-M   'P 1'
#
loop_
_entity.id
_entity.type
_entity.pdbx_description
1 polymer ?
#
loop_
_entity_poly.entity_id
_entity_poly.type
_entity_poly.pdbx_seq_one_letter_code
_entity_poly.pdbx_strand_id
1 'polypeptide(L)'
;MKRVILSLMAMVVAASMMAQVRPQNNHTVSTTLGAGLEYGFEWAFAGQASVVARVGMVSKDFILRSGWDNFQWSATMSPGVTLEPRYYLLMNWRDRRGKYTEGNSAEFFGVPTTMTFGKDGIGELAVSPVLGVRRAFARHWFHEFSAGADLLCMPEFVATPRVCYRIGYLF
;
A
#
# COMPACT_ATOMS: atom_id res chain seq x y z
N MET A 1 -12.46 17.03 -20.58
CA MET A 1 -11.90 15.87 -19.86
C MET A 1 -10.52 15.44 -20.36
N LYS A 2 -10.31 15.11 -21.66
CA LYS A 2 -8.97 14.69 -22.17
C LYS A 2 -7.84 15.67 -21.86
N ARG A 3 -8.07 16.99 -21.98
CA ARG A 3 -7.05 18.02 -21.70
C ARG A 3 -6.68 18.12 -20.22
N VAL A 4 -7.63 17.90 -19.32
CA VAL A 4 -7.37 17.90 -17.86
C VAL A 4 -6.53 16.69 -17.46
N ILE A 5 -6.82 15.51 -18.03
CA ILE A 5 -6.04 14.29 -17.79
C ILE A 5 -4.61 14.46 -18.31
N LEU A 6 -4.45 15.05 -19.51
CA LEU A 6 -3.11 15.31 -20.09
C LEU A 6 -2.31 16.30 -19.24
N SER A 7 -2.96 17.37 -18.74
CA SER A 7 -2.33 18.34 -17.84
C SER A 7 -1.91 17.73 -16.50
N LEU A 8 -2.75 16.87 -15.92
CA LEU A 8 -2.41 16.12 -14.70
C LEU A 8 -1.23 15.17 -14.94
N MET A 9 -1.23 14.42 -16.05
CA MET A 9 -0.11 13.55 -16.41
C MET A 9 1.17 14.35 -16.64
N ALA A 10 1.11 15.49 -17.34
CA ALA A 10 2.26 16.36 -17.56
C ALA A 10 2.80 16.96 -16.25
N MET A 11 1.93 17.32 -15.32
CA MET A 11 2.31 17.83 -14.00
C MET A 11 2.99 16.77 -13.14
N VAL A 12 2.49 15.51 -13.16
CA VAL A 12 3.11 14.38 -12.49
C VAL A 12 4.50 14.06 -13.08
N VAL A 13 4.63 14.11 -14.42
CA VAL A 13 5.91 13.89 -15.10
C VAL A 13 6.90 15.03 -14.81
N ALA A 14 6.46 16.28 -14.82
CA ALA A 14 7.31 17.43 -14.51
C ALA A 14 7.78 17.43 -13.04
N ALA A 15 6.89 17.09 -12.10
CA ALA A 15 7.25 16.92 -10.68
C ALA A 15 8.27 15.79 -10.46
N SER A 16 8.20 14.72 -11.25
CA SER A 16 9.13 13.60 -11.15
C SER A 16 10.55 13.92 -11.68
N MET A 17 10.70 14.88 -12.59
CA MET A 17 12.00 15.27 -13.13
C MET A 17 12.85 16.13 -12.17
N MET A 18 12.24 16.72 -11.15
CA MET A 18 12.94 17.53 -10.14
C MET A 18 13.39 16.75 -8.90
N ALA A 19 13.10 15.45 -8.84
CA ALA A 19 13.38 14.62 -7.67
C ALA A 19 14.86 14.23 -7.63
N GLN A 20 15.58 14.63 -6.58
CA GLN A 20 16.99 14.22 -6.35
C GLN A 20 17.09 12.78 -5.87
N VAL A 21 16.12 12.30 -5.14
CA VAL A 21 16.08 10.93 -4.59
C VAL A 21 14.92 10.15 -5.23
N ARG A 22 15.23 8.95 -5.67
CA ARG A 22 14.26 8.03 -6.28
C ARG A 22 13.94 6.89 -5.32
N PRO A 23 12.71 6.37 -5.32
CA PRO A 23 12.42 5.12 -4.68
C PRO A 23 13.32 4.01 -5.19
N GLN A 24 13.60 3.04 -4.35
CA GLN A 24 14.40 1.86 -4.68
C GLN A 24 13.48 0.71 -5.09
N ASN A 25 13.98 -0.14 -5.99
CA ASN A 25 13.33 -1.42 -6.25
C ASN A 25 13.55 -2.33 -5.04
N ASN A 26 12.48 -2.88 -4.52
CA ASN A 26 12.53 -3.70 -3.31
C ASN A 26 11.68 -4.96 -3.47
N HIS A 27 12.20 -6.09 -3.01
CA HIS A 27 11.43 -7.28 -2.75
C HIS A 27 11.06 -7.32 -1.27
N THR A 28 9.84 -7.73 -0.97
CA THR A 28 9.33 -7.74 0.41
C THR A 28 8.57 -9.03 0.71
N VAL A 29 8.69 -9.48 1.94
CA VAL A 29 7.72 -10.41 2.54
C VAL A 29 7.12 -9.70 3.73
N SER A 30 5.81 -9.63 3.81
CA SER A 30 5.12 -8.85 4.83
C SER A 30 3.87 -9.52 5.35
N THR A 31 3.49 -9.16 6.57
CA THR A 31 2.21 -9.52 7.18
C THR A 31 1.45 -8.26 7.56
N THR A 32 0.14 -8.29 7.42
CA THR A 32 -0.76 -7.23 7.84
C THR A 32 -1.39 -7.63 9.16
N LEU A 33 -1.10 -6.91 10.25
CA LEU A 33 -1.63 -7.06 11.63
C LEU A 33 -2.17 -8.47 11.96
N GLY A 34 -1.29 -9.49 11.84
CA GLY A 34 -1.64 -10.87 12.20
C GLY A 34 -2.59 -11.58 11.24
N ALA A 35 -2.94 -10.97 10.13
CA ALA A 35 -3.80 -11.57 9.12
C ALA A 35 -3.19 -11.40 7.73
N GLY A 36 -2.78 -12.53 7.15
CA GLY A 36 -2.21 -12.56 5.80
C GLY A 36 -0.67 -12.59 5.76
N LEU A 37 -0.18 -13.19 4.71
CA LEU A 37 1.23 -13.20 4.33
C LEU A 37 1.31 -12.86 2.86
N GLU A 38 2.07 -11.82 2.52
CA GLU A 38 2.20 -11.32 1.17
C GLU A 38 3.67 -11.25 0.76
N TYR A 39 3.96 -11.68 -0.46
CA TYR A 39 5.19 -11.33 -1.15
C TYR A 39 4.92 -10.11 -2.02
N GLY A 40 5.80 -9.12 -2.00
CA GLY A 40 5.68 -7.89 -2.77
C GLY A 40 6.94 -7.56 -3.56
N PHE A 41 6.73 -6.96 -4.71
CA PHE A 41 7.77 -6.33 -5.49
C PHE A 41 7.40 -4.87 -5.75
N GLU A 42 8.28 -3.96 -5.40
CA GLU A 42 8.15 -2.54 -5.68
C GLU A 42 9.10 -2.14 -6.80
N TRP A 43 8.54 -1.59 -7.86
CA TRP A 43 9.27 -1.07 -9.02
C TRP A 43 9.20 0.45 -9.03
N ALA A 44 10.36 1.08 -8.89
CA ALA A 44 10.52 2.53 -9.01
C ALA A 44 10.76 2.90 -10.47
N PHE A 45 9.92 3.74 -11.06
CA PHE A 45 10.00 4.05 -12.49
C PHE A 45 10.26 5.53 -12.79
N ALA A 46 9.85 6.45 -11.95
CA ALA A 46 10.05 7.88 -12.22
C ALA A 46 10.03 8.73 -10.94
N GLY A 47 11.05 9.55 -10.73
CA GLY A 47 11.09 10.55 -9.66
C GLY A 47 10.75 9.97 -8.29
N GLN A 48 9.59 10.35 -7.75
CA GLN A 48 9.06 9.84 -6.48
C GLN A 48 7.94 8.81 -6.67
N ALA A 49 7.78 8.24 -7.87
CA ALA A 49 6.71 7.31 -8.19
C ALA A 49 7.22 5.87 -8.27
N SER A 50 6.42 4.95 -7.76
CA SER A 50 6.62 3.50 -7.84
C SER A 50 5.31 2.77 -8.07
N VAL A 51 5.41 1.49 -8.44
CA VAL A 51 4.29 0.54 -8.43
C VAL A 51 4.68 -0.64 -7.56
N VAL A 52 3.83 -0.99 -6.63
CA VAL A 52 3.98 -2.18 -5.78
C VAL A 52 3.00 -3.23 -6.26
N ALA A 53 3.51 -4.39 -6.63
CA ALA A 53 2.72 -5.59 -6.88
C ALA A 53 2.86 -6.53 -5.69
N ARG A 54 1.75 -7.04 -5.15
CA ARG A 54 1.75 -8.01 -4.05
C ARG A 54 0.88 -9.20 -4.39
N VAL A 55 1.29 -10.37 -3.92
CA VAL A 55 0.54 -11.62 -4.02
C VAL A 55 0.64 -12.37 -2.69
N GLY A 56 -0.44 -12.98 -2.28
CA GLY A 56 -0.46 -13.72 -1.02
C GLY A 56 -1.85 -13.94 -0.46
N MET A 57 -1.90 -14.16 0.85
CA MET A 57 -3.16 -14.28 1.60
C MET A 57 -3.52 -12.89 2.15
N VAL A 58 -4.61 -12.34 1.67
CA VAL A 58 -5.09 -10.99 2.04
C VAL A 58 -6.22 -11.13 3.06
N SER A 59 -6.18 -10.31 4.10
CA SER A 59 -7.30 -10.23 5.05
C SER A 59 -8.46 -9.48 4.40
N LYS A 60 -9.64 -10.09 4.39
CA LYS A 60 -10.88 -9.48 3.94
C LYS A 60 -11.56 -8.69 5.05
N ASP A 61 -11.69 -9.32 6.21
CA ASP A 61 -12.40 -8.76 7.35
C ASP A 61 -11.54 -8.91 8.60
N PHE A 62 -11.28 -7.80 9.25
CA PHE A 62 -10.74 -7.79 10.60
C PHE A 62 -11.82 -7.29 11.55
N ILE A 63 -12.46 -8.22 12.26
CA ILE A 63 -13.50 -7.90 13.23
C ILE A 63 -12.91 -7.97 14.63
N LEU A 64 -12.90 -6.85 15.31
CA LEU A 64 -12.55 -6.73 16.70
C LEU A 64 -13.83 -6.56 17.52
N ARG A 65 -14.20 -7.55 18.31
CA ARG A 65 -15.30 -7.45 19.26
C ARG A 65 -14.72 -7.41 20.66
N SER A 66 -14.93 -6.31 21.36
CA SER A 66 -14.58 -6.14 22.75
C SER A 66 -15.87 -6.17 23.58
N GLY A 67 -16.05 -7.23 24.38
CA GLY A 67 -17.03 -7.27 25.46
C GLY A 67 -16.31 -7.20 26.80
N TRP A 68 -17.02 -6.87 27.90
CA TRP A 68 -16.43 -6.73 29.22
C TRP A 68 -15.71 -7.99 29.72
N ASP A 69 -16.08 -9.18 29.21
CA ASP A 69 -15.54 -10.47 29.61
C ASP A 69 -14.84 -11.27 28.50
N ASN A 70 -14.94 -10.85 27.22
CA ASN A 70 -14.37 -11.58 26.11
C ASN A 70 -13.86 -10.65 24.99
N PHE A 71 -12.57 -10.79 24.71
CA PHE A 71 -11.94 -10.20 23.55
C PHE A 71 -11.91 -11.24 22.42
N GLN A 72 -12.65 -11.00 21.36
CA GLN A 72 -12.68 -11.86 20.18
C GLN A 72 -12.17 -11.10 18.96
N TRP A 73 -11.21 -11.70 18.28
CA TRP A 73 -10.79 -11.24 16.97
C TRP A 73 -11.05 -12.33 15.94
N SER A 74 -11.47 -11.93 14.78
CA SER A 74 -11.70 -12.81 13.63
C SER A 74 -11.11 -12.16 12.39
N ALA A 75 -10.36 -12.93 11.62
CA ALA A 75 -9.84 -12.49 10.33
C ALA A 75 -10.12 -13.56 9.29
N THR A 76 -10.79 -13.19 8.21
CA THR A 76 -11.01 -14.05 7.06
C THR A 76 -9.92 -13.78 6.04
N MET A 77 -9.17 -14.81 5.66
CA MET A 77 -8.10 -14.71 4.66
C MET A 77 -8.54 -15.31 3.34
N SER A 78 -8.18 -14.65 2.25
CA SER A 78 -8.37 -15.15 0.89
C SER A 78 -7.11 -14.94 0.07
N PRO A 79 -6.78 -15.84 -0.85
CA PRO A 79 -5.73 -15.58 -1.81
C PRO A 79 -6.08 -14.34 -2.62
N GLY A 80 -5.09 -13.50 -2.89
CA GLY A 80 -5.33 -12.26 -3.61
C GLY A 80 -4.07 -11.69 -4.22
N VAL A 81 -4.30 -10.74 -5.12
CA VAL A 81 -3.27 -9.92 -5.74
C VAL A 81 -3.61 -8.44 -5.54
N THR A 82 -2.58 -7.64 -5.31
CA THR A 82 -2.72 -6.19 -5.16
C THR A 82 -1.73 -5.49 -6.09
N LEU A 83 -2.22 -4.52 -6.83
CA LEU A 83 -1.40 -3.58 -7.59
C LEU A 83 -1.61 -2.18 -7.01
N GLU A 84 -0.52 -1.55 -6.58
CA GLU A 84 -0.58 -0.26 -5.89
C GLU A 84 0.39 0.74 -6.52
N PRO A 85 -0.08 1.67 -7.35
CA PRO A 85 0.68 2.85 -7.69
C PRO A 85 0.87 3.71 -6.43
N ARG A 86 2.11 4.19 -6.23
CA ARG A 86 2.52 5.03 -5.10
C ARG A 86 3.23 6.28 -5.57
N TYR A 87 3.01 7.36 -4.84
CA TYR A 87 3.79 8.58 -4.95
C TYR A 87 4.31 8.99 -3.57
N TYR A 88 5.63 9.10 -3.43
CA TYR A 88 6.31 9.44 -2.18
C TYR A 88 6.35 10.95 -1.99
N LEU A 89 5.56 11.47 -1.07
CA LEU A 89 5.33 12.90 -0.89
C LEU A 89 6.54 13.65 -0.33
N LEU A 90 7.22 13.09 0.66
CA LEU A 90 8.25 13.77 1.44
C LEU A 90 9.65 13.14 1.31
N MET A 91 9.88 12.23 0.36
CA MET A 91 11.16 11.53 0.21
C MET A 91 12.33 12.51 0.00
N ASN A 92 12.20 13.47 -0.92
CA ASN A 92 13.23 14.49 -1.18
C ASN A 92 13.46 15.44 0.01
N TRP A 93 12.41 15.78 0.74
CA TRP A 93 12.54 16.63 1.93
C TRP A 93 13.27 15.90 3.05
N ARG A 94 12.99 14.60 3.21
CA ARG A 94 13.68 13.75 4.18
C ARG A 94 15.16 13.62 3.87
N ASP A 95 15.49 13.33 2.62
CA ASP A 95 16.88 13.20 2.17
C ASP A 95 17.68 14.49 2.38
N ARG A 96 17.15 15.63 1.94
CA ARG A 96 17.80 16.95 2.14
C ARG A 96 18.05 17.28 3.62
N ARG A 97 17.34 16.64 4.54
CA ARG A 97 17.53 16.78 5.98
C ARG A 97 18.36 15.65 6.60
N GLY A 98 19.00 14.83 5.80
CA GLY A 98 19.79 13.68 6.26
C GLY A 98 18.96 12.62 6.99
N LYS A 99 17.64 12.56 6.76
CA LYS A 99 16.79 11.53 7.35
C LYS A 99 16.85 10.27 6.50
N TYR A 100 16.78 9.13 7.15
CA TYR A 100 16.82 7.82 6.51
C TYR A 100 15.69 7.66 5.47
N THR A 101 16.06 7.32 4.24
CA THR A 101 15.15 7.13 3.10
C THR A 101 15.28 5.75 2.43
N GLU A 102 16.25 4.93 2.87
CA GLU A 102 16.41 3.57 2.36
C GLU A 102 15.15 2.72 2.63
N GLY A 103 14.96 1.70 1.79
CA GLY A 103 13.76 0.87 1.83
C GLY A 103 12.47 1.65 1.58
N ASN A 104 12.56 2.79 0.87
CA ASN A 104 11.45 3.70 0.59
C ASN A 104 10.80 4.28 1.86
N SER A 105 11.65 4.65 2.85
CA SER A 105 11.24 5.20 4.14
C SER A 105 10.74 6.63 4.02
N ALA A 106 9.50 6.80 3.57
CA ALA A 106 8.86 8.09 3.41
C ALA A 106 7.33 8.02 3.59
N GLU A 107 6.70 9.17 3.61
CA GLU A 107 5.25 9.33 3.49
C GLU A 107 4.85 9.14 2.03
N PHE A 108 3.73 8.47 1.79
CA PHE A 108 3.25 8.20 0.44
C PHE A 108 1.73 8.36 0.32
N PHE A 109 1.30 8.68 -0.88
CA PHE A 109 -0.06 8.47 -1.35
C PHE A 109 -0.07 7.24 -2.25
N GLY A 110 -1.01 6.33 -2.03
CA GLY A 110 -1.16 5.11 -2.81
C GLY A 110 -2.61 4.82 -3.16
N VAL A 111 -2.80 4.05 -4.23
CA VAL A 111 -4.12 3.57 -4.64
C VAL A 111 -4.06 2.06 -4.87
N PRO A 112 -3.95 1.25 -3.78
CA PRO A 112 -4.00 -0.19 -3.92
C PRO A 112 -5.32 -0.63 -4.56
N THR A 113 -5.20 -1.42 -5.62
CA THR A 113 -6.29 -2.16 -6.24
C THR A 113 -6.08 -3.62 -5.90
N THR A 114 -6.96 -4.17 -5.10
CA THR A 114 -6.87 -5.53 -4.56
C THR A 114 -7.97 -6.40 -5.16
N MET A 115 -7.57 -7.54 -5.69
CA MET A 115 -8.47 -8.59 -6.17
C MET A 115 -8.27 -9.82 -5.30
N THR A 116 -9.33 -10.34 -4.72
CA THR A 116 -9.33 -11.57 -3.95
C THR A 116 -10.03 -12.70 -4.69
N PHE A 117 -9.64 -13.93 -4.42
CA PHE A 117 -10.18 -15.11 -5.07
C PHE A 117 -10.94 -15.97 -4.07
N GLY A 118 -12.16 -16.35 -4.42
CA GLY A 118 -13.00 -17.30 -3.71
C GLY A 118 -13.03 -18.66 -4.41
N LYS A 119 -13.86 -19.57 -3.89
CA LYS A 119 -14.04 -20.90 -4.49
C LYS A 119 -14.63 -20.85 -5.90
N ASP A 120 -15.42 -19.82 -6.19
CA ASP A 120 -16.17 -19.67 -7.45
C ASP A 120 -15.52 -18.64 -8.41
N GLY A 121 -14.27 -18.26 -8.17
CA GLY A 121 -13.54 -17.30 -9.00
C GLY A 121 -13.19 -16.00 -8.26
N ILE A 122 -13.38 -14.84 -8.93
CA ILE A 122 -13.10 -13.53 -8.32
C ILE A 122 -14.13 -13.26 -7.22
N GLY A 123 -13.65 -13.16 -5.97
CA GLY A 123 -14.49 -12.90 -4.82
C GLY A 123 -14.80 -11.41 -4.65
N GLU A 124 -13.75 -10.57 -4.64
CA GLU A 124 -13.89 -9.13 -4.41
C GLU A 124 -12.87 -8.34 -5.22
N LEU A 125 -13.28 -7.16 -5.64
CA LEU A 125 -12.41 -6.14 -6.21
C LEU A 125 -12.57 -4.85 -5.41
N ALA A 126 -11.48 -4.38 -4.81
CA ALA A 126 -11.46 -3.14 -4.04
C ALA A 126 -10.40 -2.17 -4.60
N VAL A 127 -10.75 -0.89 -4.64
CA VAL A 127 -9.83 0.21 -4.93
C VAL A 127 -9.75 1.09 -3.70
N SER A 128 -8.55 1.32 -3.19
CA SER A 128 -8.36 1.90 -1.86
C SER A 128 -7.41 3.10 -1.87
N PRO A 129 -7.88 4.32 -2.16
CA PRO A 129 -7.02 5.50 -1.99
C PRO A 129 -6.59 5.66 -0.53
N VAL A 130 -5.28 5.70 -0.28
CA VAL A 130 -4.69 5.76 1.05
C VAL A 130 -3.56 6.78 1.13
N LEU A 131 -3.40 7.36 2.31
CA LEU A 131 -2.19 8.02 2.74
C LEU A 131 -1.46 7.09 3.71
N GLY A 132 -0.16 6.96 3.55
CA GLY A 132 0.62 6.08 4.39
C GLY A 132 2.00 6.61 4.74
N VAL A 133 2.61 5.93 5.67
CA VAL A 133 3.97 6.16 6.10
C VAL A 133 4.70 4.82 6.18
N ARG A 134 5.84 4.73 5.50
CA ARG A 134 6.75 3.58 5.61
C ARG A 134 8.01 4.01 6.33
N ARG A 135 8.52 3.14 7.21
CA ARG A 135 9.82 3.30 7.87
C ARG A 135 10.54 1.96 7.85
N ALA A 136 11.70 1.94 7.22
CA ALA A 136 12.62 0.82 7.35
C ALA A 136 13.48 1.01 8.61
N PHE A 137 13.82 -0.10 9.25
CA PHE A 137 14.65 -0.17 10.43
C PHE A 137 15.48 -1.45 10.41
N ALA A 138 16.55 -1.49 11.21
CA ALA A 138 17.44 -2.68 11.31
C ALA A 138 17.86 -3.28 9.96
N ARG A 139 18.16 -2.44 8.95
CA ARG A 139 18.58 -2.75 7.57
C ARG A 139 17.51 -3.37 6.68
N HIS A 140 16.79 -4.37 7.17
CA HIS A 140 15.93 -5.21 6.34
C HIS A 140 14.45 -5.20 6.77
N TRP A 141 14.15 -4.70 7.95
CA TRP A 141 12.79 -4.66 8.45
C TRP A 141 12.13 -3.33 8.11
N PHE A 142 10.85 -3.39 7.80
CA PHE A 142 10.05 -2.18 7.67
C PHE A 142 8.72 -2.34 8.39
N HIS A 143 8.16 -1.22 8.78
CA HIS A 143 6.75 -1.10 9.12
C HIS A 143 6.10 -0.05 8.25
N GLU A 144 4.83 -0.25 7.96
CA GLU A 144 4.02 0.61 7.12
C GLU A 144 2.65 0.79 7.76
N PHE A 145 2.26 2.02 7.94
CA PHE A 145 0.91 2.38 8.37
C PHE A 145 0.23 3.14 7.25
N SER A 146 -1.03 2.82 6.95
CA SER A 146 -1.81 3.56 5.97
C SER A 146 -3.27 3.68 6.41
N ALA A 147 -3.88 4.80 6.04
CA ALA A 147 -5.28 5.09 6.31
C ALA A 147 -5.93 5.70 5.07
N GLY A 148 -7.22 5.42 4.85
CA GLY A 148 -7.96 5.89 3.70
C GLY A 148 -9.35 5.29 3.65
N ALA A 149 -9.80 4.95 2.44
CA ALA A 149 -11.09 4.31 2.21
C ALA A 149 -10.95 3.11 1.28
N ASP A 150 -11.70 2.06 1.56
CA ASP A 150 -11.91 0.94 0.65
C ASP A 150 -13.19 1.18 -0.13
N LEU A 151 -13.06 1.22 -1.45
CA LEU A 151 -14.17 1.26 -2.39
C LEU A 151 -14.30 -0.14 -2.97
N LEU A 152 -15.17 -0.96 -2.39
CA LEU A 152 -15.53 -2.24 -2.97
C LEU A 152 -16.31 -1.99 -4.26
N CYS A 153 -15.84 -2.57 -5.36
CA CYS A 153 -16.47 -2.45 -6.68
C CYS A 153 -17.23 -3.71 -7.07
N MET A 154 -16.96 -4.83 -6.39
CA MET A 154 -17.62 -6.12 -6.61
C MET A 154 -17.66 -6.93 -5.30
N PRO A 155 -18.73 -7.68 -5.02
CA PRO A 155 -19.96 -7.85 -5.82
C PRO A 155 -20.89 -6.63 -5.81
N GLU A 156 -20.82 -5.80 -4.78
CA GLU A 156 -21.62 -4.59 -4.63
C GLU A 156 -20.72 -3.40 -4.30
N PHE A 157 -21.15 -2.21 -4.69
CA PHE A 157 -20.40 -1.00 -4.37
C PHE A 157 -20.65 -0.61 -2.91
N VAL A 158 -19.58 -0.66 -2.11
CA VAL A 158 -19.58 -0.25 -0.70
C VAL A 158 -18.33 0.57 -0.42
N ALA A 159 -18.49 1.67 0.29
CA ALA A 159 -17.36 2.47 0.76
C ALA A 159 -17.20 2.32 2.27
N THR A 160 -16.00 1.93 2.71
CA THR A 160 -15.69 1.75 4.14
C THR A 160 -14.38 2.44 4.50
N PRO A 161 -14.22 2.94 5.75
CA PRO A 161 -12.92 3.42 6.19
C PRO A 161 -11.91 2.28 6.23
N ARG A 162 -10.67 2.58 5.82
CA ARG A 162 -9.55 1.64 5.84
C ARG A 162 -8.45 2.14 6.76
N VAL A 163 -7.97 1.26 7.64
CA VAL A 163 -6.71 1.42 8.37
C VAL A 163 -5.93 0.12 8.23
N CYS A 164 -4.67 0.24 7.84
CA CYS A 164 -3.81 -0.92 7.63
C CYS A 164 -2.45 -0.68 8.27
N TYR A 165 -1.99 -1.65 9.04
CA TYR A 165 -0.63 -1.72 9.54
C TYR A 165 0.04 -2.99 9.02
N ARG A 166 1.22 -2.82 8.44
CA ARG A 166 2.01 -3.90 7.86
C ARG A 166 3.40 -3.88 8.46
N ILE A 167 3.94 -5.05 8.72
CA ILE A 167 5.35 -5.26 9.08
C ILE A 167 5.93 -6.28 8.11
N GLY A 168 7.18 -6.09 7.71
CA GLY A 168 7.79 -7.01 6.74
C GLY A 168 9.30 -6.90 6.68
N TYR A 169 9.85 -7.74 5.83
CA TYR A 169 11.28 -7.86 5.54
C TYR A 169 11.58 -7.43 4.10
N LEU A 170 12.67 -6.68 3.94
CA LEU A 170 13.21 -6.18 2.66
C LEU A 170 14.41 -7.04 2.25
N PHE A 171 14.43 -7.42 0.97
CA PHE A 171 15.56 -8.14 0.36
C PHE A 171 16.39 -7.24 -0.52
#